data_c8e1ca436f86e75398cee7d4c5ba892b
#
_entry.id   c8e1ca436f86e75398cee7d4c5ba892b
#
_cell.length_a   1.000
_cell.length_b   1.000
_cell.length_c   1.000
_cell.angle_alpha   90.00
_cell.angle_beta   90.00
_cell.angle_gamma   90.00
#
_symmetry.space_group_name_H-M   'P 1'
#
loop_
_entity.id
_entity.type
_entity.pdbx_description
1 polymer ?
#
loop_
_entity_poly.entity_id
_entity_poly.type
_entity_poly.pdbx_seq_one_letter_code
_entity_poly.pdbx_strand_id
1 'polypeptide(L)'
;MRHRATATFWSHYDKLSKREKSRADKAFKLLQDDPRHPSLHFKFVGEAWSARVSHELRALALPSEDGFDWIWIGYHAEYERLL
;
A
#
# COMPACT_ATOMS: atom_id res chain seq x y z
N MET A 1 6.00 12.09 8.86
CA MET A 1 6.07 10.64 8.62
C MET A 1 6.53 10.37 7.21
N ARG A 2 7.53 9.55 7.03
CA ARG A 2 8.16 9.29 5.75
C ARG A 2 7.63 7.99 5.12
N HIS A 3 7.31 8.03 3.84
CA HIS A 3 6.90 6.86 3.08
C HIS A 3 7.92 6.60 1.98
N ARG A 4 8.46 5.40 1.94
CA ARG A 4 9.45 5.01 0.97
C ARG A 4 9.00 3.72 0.27
N ALA A 5 9.02 3.75 -1.07
CA ALA A 5 8.70 2.56 -1.86
C ALA A 5 9.98 1.81 -2.20
N THR A 6 10.05 0.55 -1.81
CA THR A 6 11.23 -0.29 -2.05
C THR A 6 11.25 -0.84 -3.47
N ALA A 7 12.38 -1.40 -3.88
CA ALA A 7 12.48 -2.07 -5.19
C ALA A 7 11.46 -3.21 -5.31
N THR A 8 11.24 -3.94 -4.22
CA THR A 8 10.23 -5.01 -4.19
C THR A 8 8.83 -4.46 -4.45
N PHE A 9 8.50 -3.32 -3.84
CA PHE A 9 7.20 -2.67 -4.10
C PHE A 9 7.05 -2.34 -5.59
N TRP A 10 8.06 -1.73 -6.19
CA TRP A 10 8.00 -1.33 -7.58
C TRP A 10 7.86 -2.52 -8.52
N SER A 11 8.46 -3.66 -8.20
CA SER A 11 8.31 -4.87 -9.01
C SER A 11 6.86 -5.36 -9.05
N HIS A 12 6.13 -5.20 -7.95
CA HIS A 12 4.70 -5.53 -7.90
C HIS A 12 3.84 -4.46 -8.57
N TYR A 13 4.19 -3.20 -8.35
CA TYR A 13 3.49 -2.06 -8.96
C TYR A 13 3.54 -2.16 -10.49
N ASP A 14 4.68 -2.53 -11.05
CA ASP A 14 4.87 -2.61 -12.50
C ASP A 14 3.97 -3.64 -13.17
N LYS A 15 3.47 -4.61 -12.43
CA LYS A 15 2.54 -5.63 -12.94
C LYS A 15 1.10 -5.14 -13.02
N LEU A 16 0.81 -4.00 -12.43
CA LEU A 16 -0.54 -3.44 -12.44
C LEU A 16 -0.88 -2.83 -13.79
N SER A 17 -2.18 -2.81 -14.12
CA SER A 17 -2.65 -2.11 -15.29
C SER A 17 -2.47 -0.60 -15.11
N LYS A 18 -2.56 0.14 -16.22
CA LYS A 18 -2.46 1.59 -16.18
C LYS A 18 -3.51 2.22 -15.26
N ARG A 19 -4.72 1.69 -15.30
CA ARG A 19 -5.82 2.14 -14.45
C ARG A 19 -5.55 1.88 -12.97
N GLU A 20 -5.00 0.71 -12.66
CA GLU A 20 -4.66 0.33 -11.30
C GLU A 20 -3.50 1.18 -10.77
N LYS A 21 -2.51 1.46 -11.60
CA LYS A 21 -1.41 2.36 -11.23
C LYS A 21 -1.92 3.75 -10.89
N SER A 22 -2.88 4.25 -11.66
CA SER A 22 -3.50 5.55 -11.38
C SER A 22 -4.20 5.56 -10.03
N ARG A 23 -4.90 4.50 -9.70
CA ARG A 23 -5.56 4.36 -8.39
C ARG A 23 -4.55 4.28 -7.26
N ALA A 24 -3.46 3.57 -7.48
CA ALA A 24 -2.38 3.47 -6.50
C ALA A 24 -1.74 4.83 -6.24
N ASP A 25 -1.50 5.60 -7.29
CA ASP A 25 -0.91 6.93 -7.18
C ASP A 25 -1.82 7.88 -6.38
N LYS A 26 -3.12 7.82 -6.63
CA LYS A 26 -4.10 8.63 -5.89
C LYS A 26 -4.17 8.23 -4.42
N ALA A 27 -4.16 6.94 -4.14
CA ALA A 27 -4.20 6.44 -2.77
C ALA A 27 -2.94 6.84 -2.01
N PHE A 28 -1.78 6.81 -2.66
CA PHE A 28 -0.53 7.23 -2.03
C PHE A 28 -0.57 8.71 -1.66
N LYS A 29 -1.07 9.54 -2.56
CA LYS A 29 -1.21 10.97 -2.29
C LYS A 29 -2.16 11.21 -1.11
N LEU A 30 -3.28 10.49 -1.09
CA LEU A 30 -4.23 10.59 0.02
C LEU A 30 -3.59 10.16 1.33
N LEU A 31 -2.80 9.11 1.32
CA LEU A 31 -2.10 8.62 2.49
C LEU A 31 -1.12 9.66 3.04
N GLN A 32 -0.44 10.39 2.17
CA GLN A 32 0.47 11.46 2.59
C GLN A 32 -0.29 12.63 3.19
N ASP A 33 -1.44 12.98 2.61
CA ASP A 33 -2.23 14.13 3.05
C ASP A 33 -3.09 13.83 4.27
N ASP A 34 -3.64 12.61 4.33
CA ASP A 34 -4.57 12.23 5.40
C ASP A 34 -4.50 10.71 5.64
N PRO A 35 -3.50 10.24 6.41
CA PRO A 35 -3.34 8.80 6.65
C PRO A 35 -4.50 8.16 7.42
N ARG A 36 -5.36 8.97 8.04
CA ARG A 36 -6.53 8.48 8.78
C ARG A 36 -7.79 8.48 7.94
N HIS A 37 -7.69 8.82 6.66
CA HIS A 37 -8.86 8.84 5.79
C HIS A 37 -9.51 7.45 5.79
N PRO A 38 -10.85 7.35 6.02
CA PRO A 38 -11.52 6.05 6.18
C PRO A 38 -11.36 5.11 4.99
N SER A 39 -11.29 5.64 3.77
CA SER A 39 -11.17 4.80 2.58
C SER A 39 -9.87 4.01 2.52
N LEU A 40 -8.83 4.46 3.20
CA LEU A 40 -7.52 3.79 3.20
C LEU A 40 -7.49 2.57 4.13
N HIS A 41 -8.32 2.52 5.14
CA HIS A 41 -8.27 1.48 6.17
C HIS A 41 -6.84 1.18 6.61
N PHE A 42 -6.04 2.23 6.79
CA PHE A 42 -4.62 2.09 7.13
C PHE A 42 -4.48 1.58 8.55
N LYS A 43 -3.97 0.35 8.70
CA LYS A 43 -3.90 -0.31 10.00
C LYS A 43 -2.80 -1.35 10.06
N PHE A 44 -2.36 -1.64 11.27
CA PHE A 44 -1.41 -2.72 11.52
C PHE A 44 -2.13 -4.06 11.50
N VAL A 45 -1.61 -5.00 10.70
CA VAL A 45 -2.21 -6.34 10.55
C VAL A 45 -1.08 -7.36 10.63
N GLY A 46 -1.00 -8.08 11.75
CA GLY A 46 0.07 -9.03 11.97
C GLY A 46 1.41 -8.34 12.14
N GLU A 47 2.26 -8.41 11.13
CA GLU A 47 3.61 -7.84 11.17
C GLU A 47 3.78 -6.65 10.25
N ALA A 48 2.74 -6.28 9.50
CA ALA A 48 2.82 -5.23 8.48
C ALA A 48 1.67 -4.26 8.61
N TRP A 49 1.85 -3.08 8.05
CA TRP A 49 0.80 -2.09 7.90
C TRP A 49 0.14 -2.26 6.54
N SER A 50 -1.18 -2.26 6.53
CA SER A 50 -1.99 -2.47 5.34
C SER A 50 -2.74 -1.20 4.99
N ALA A 51 -2.75 -0.85 3.70
CA ALA A 51 -3.57 0.24 3.18
C ALA A 51 -4.46 -0.29 2.06
N ARG A 52 -5.72 0.15 2.06
CA ARG A 52 -6.66 -0.15 0.99
C ARG A 52 -6.47 0.87 -0.12
N VAL A 53 -6.01 0.42 -1.28
CA VAL A 53 -5.82 1.27 -2.45
C VAL A 53 -7.13 1.44 -3.21
N SER A 54 -7.87 0.35 -3.37
CA SER A 54 -9.20 0.31 -3.99
C SER A 54 -9.90 -0.94 -3.49
N HIS A 55 -11.10 -1.21 -3.98
CA HIS A 55 -11.83 -2.40 -3.59
C HIS A 55 -10.99 -3.68 -3.82
N GLU A 56 -10.26 -3.74 -4.92
CA GLU A 56 -9.51 -4.92 -5.31
C GLU A 56 -8.02 -4.89 -4.91
N LEU A 57 -7.48 -3.72 -4.61
CA LEU A 57 -6.04 -3.55 -4.40
C LEU A 57 -5.71 -3.22 -2.95
N ARG A 58 -4.62 -3.84 -2.48
CA ARG A 58 -4.05 -3.60 -1.16
C ARG A 58 -2.56 -3.36 -1.27
N ALA A 59 -2.01 -2.61 -0.33
CA ALA A 59 -0.57 -2.39 -0.24
C ALA A 59 -0.11 -2.68 1.19
N LEU A 60 1.12 -3.16 1.31
CA LEU A 60 1.73 -3.52 2.60
C LEU A 60 3.01 -2.74 2.81
N ALA A 61 3.23 -2.31 4.06
CA ALA A 61 4.42 -1.60 4.47
C ALA A 61 4.95 -2.16 5.79
N LEU A 62 6.26 -2.09 5.94
CA LEU A 62 6.92 -2.37 7.21
C LEU A 62 7.28 -1.05 7.89
N PRO A 63 7.15 -0.97 9.21
CA PRO A 63 7.54 0.25 9.91
C PRO A 63 9.05 0.45 9.79
N SER A 64 9.45 1.68 9.60
CA SER A 64 10.84 2.09 9.61
C SER A 64 11.04 3.15 10.69
N GLU A 65 12.28 3.56 10.91
CA GLU A 65 12.62 4.49 11.98
C GLU A 65 11.80 5.78 11.94
N ASP A 66 11.57 6.31 10.75
CA ASP A 66 10.88 7.60 10.57
C ASP A 66 9.58 7.50 9.76
N GLY A 67 9.05 6.29 9.57
CA GLY A 67 7.83 6.12 8.81
C GLY A 67 7.61 4.69 8.35
N PHE A 68 7.43 4.51 7.05
CA PHE A 68 7.07 3.22 6.46
C PHE A 68 7.85 2.93 5.19
N ASP A 69 8.24 1.66 5.04
CA ASP A 69 8.82 1.12 3.81
C ASP A 69 7.77 0.25 3.14
N TRP A 70 7.28 0.70 1.99
CA TRP A 70 6.28 -0.04 1.23
C TRP A 70 6.95 -1.16 0.47
N ILE A 71 6.46 -2.39 0.65
CA ILE A 71 7.12 -3.60 0.14
C ILE A 71 6.29 -4.38 -0.85
N TRP A 72 4.98 -4.12 -0.92
CA TRP A 72 4.09 -4.92 -1.76
C TRP A 72 2.84 -4.14 -2.12
N ILE A 73 2.33 -4.39 -3.33
CA ILE A 73 1.01 -3.95 -3.76
C ILE A 73 0.45 -5.03 -4.69
N GLY A 74 -0.82 -5.36 -4.56
CA GLY A 74 -1.44 -6.39 -5.38
C GLY A 74 -2.91 -6.56 -5.04
N TYR A 75 -3.47 -7.66 -5.53
CA TYR A 75 -4.89 -7.93 -5.38
C TYR A 75 -5.23 -8.45 -3.99
N HIS A 76 -6.43 -8.12 -3.54
CA HIS A 76 -6.96 -8.53 -2.24
C HIS A 76 -6.84 -10.05 -2.01
N ALA A 77 -7.09 -10.86 -3.05
CA ALA A 77 -6.99 -12.32 -2.93
C ALA A 77 -5.58 -12.77 -2.58
N GLU A 78 -4.55 -12.14 -3.17
CA GLU A 78 -3.16 -12.43 -2.84
C GLU A 78 -2.79 -11.92 -1.46
N TYR A 79 -3.30 -10.75 -1.10
CA TYR A 79 -3.10 -10.13 0.20
C TYR A 79 -3.54 -11.07 1.34
N GLU A 80 -4.70 -11.70 1.19
CA GLU A 80 -5.20 -12.63 2.20
C GLU A 80 -4.30 -13.84 2.40
N ARG A 81 -3.61 -14.29 1.35
CA ARG A 81 -2.66 -15.39 1.44
C ARG A 81 -1.37 -14.99 2.14
N LEU A 82 -1.00 -13.72 2.10
CA LEU A 82 0.23 -13.22 2.73
C LEU A 82 0.07 -13.07 4.24
N LEU A 83 -1.15 -12.96 4.70
CA LEU A 83 -1.47 -12.81 6.11
C LEU A 83 -1.97 -14.11 6.70
#